data_018b1ac9549a056742b45a238cbb7b94
#
_entry.id   018b1ac9549a056742b45a238cbb7b94
#
_cell.length_a   1.000
_cell.length_b   1.000
_cell.length_c   1.000
_cell.angle_alpha   90.00
_cell.angle_beta   90.00
_cell.angle_gamma   90.00
#
_symmetry.space_group_name_H-M   'P 1'
#
loop_
_entity.id
_entity.type
_entity.pdbx_description
1 polymer ?
#
loop_
_entity_poly.entity_id
_entity_poly.type
_entity_poly.pdbx_seq_one_letter_code
_entity_poly.pdbx_strand_id
1 'polypeptide(L)'
;MNPVASEEWIEPYQGYKYQPRPMTVEAEEQKKLLELCDIDPTVFKGSMDPAGFISLAIQEGVRNKIHANGTVNMINRVIQHRQMKLGEALTVTGEILKVEEVPRGRVSTSETWFSGADGKPALTSRRASLRPDAAKVGTRGAGEKPQVVIEDPSRLKTIKSYTLTPEGVKAYTGPHNPIHFDPEAAKRGGFRAPIIGGGQGVRFLTAEIWKHFNPQLLDMDIYFRRPIFWDDSVTVMVDEQDGVWKAIGLVKDGKVHTEARINQLA
;
A
#
# COMPACT_ATOMS: atom_id res chain seq x y z
N MET A 1 17.56 -24.77 26.78
CA MET A 1 16.84 -23.96 25.77
C MET A 1 16.16 -22.85 26.56
N ASN A 2 16.64 -21.62 26.45
CA ASN A 2 15.95 -20.47 27.02
C ASN A 2 14.65 -20.26 26.24
N PRO A 3 13.49 -20.09 26.90
CA PRO A 3 12.27 -19.73 26.23
C PRO A 3 12.52 -18.36 25.55
N VAL A 4 12.35 -18.30 24.23
CA VAL A 4 12.27 -17.04 23.52
C VAL A 4 11.11 -16.28 24.16
N ALA A 5 11.42 -15.16 24.82
CA ALA A 5 10.40 -14.30 25.39
C ALA A 5 9.36 -14.02 24.28
N SER A 6 8.10 -14.36 24.53
CA SER A 6 7.02 -14.04 23.60
C SER A 6 7.03 -12.53 23.40
N GLU A 7 7.27 -12.09 22.16
CA GLU A 7 7.19 -10.67 21.85
C GLU A 7 5.77 -10.20 22.20
N GLU A 8 5.69 -9.34 23.20
CA GLU A 8 4.41 -8.82 23.66
C GLU A 8 3.91 -7.76 22.65
N TRP A 9 2.87 -8.13 21.90
CA TRP A 9 2.24 -7.22 20.94
C TRP A 9 1.36 -6.22 21.67
N ILE A 10 1.36 -4.98 21.18
CA ILE A 10 0.56 -3.88 21.72
C ILE A 10 -0.75 -3.80 20.93
N GLU A 11 -1.88 -3.81 21.62
CA GLU A 11 -3.15 -3.47 21.02
C GLU A 11 -3.11 -1.98 20.62
N PRO A 12 -3.43 -1.64 19.35
CA PRO A 12 -3.38 -0.25 18.92
C PRO A 12 -4.37 0.61 19.72
N TYR A 13 -3.90 1.77 20.16
CA TYR A 13 -4.73 2.80 20.80
C TYR A 13 -4.41 4.18 20.23
N GLN A 14 -5.37 5.07 20.24
CA GLN A 14 -5.23 6.42 19.75
C GLN A 14 -4.15 7.19 20.54
N GLY A 15 -3.26 7.88 19.83
CA GLY A 15 -2.16 8.63 20.41
C GLY A 15 -0.88 7.80 20.65
N TYR A 16 -0.86 6.49 20.31
CA TYR A 16 0.36 5.70 20.37
C TYR A 16 1.37 6.17 19.35
N LYS A 17 2.54 6.62 19.80
CA LYS A 17 3.61 7.15 18.95
C LYS A 17 4.69 6.12 18.71
N TYR A 18 5.14 6.04 17.45
CA TYR A 18 6.25 5.18 17.05
C TYR A 18 7.59 5.79 17.47
N GLN A 19 8.50 4.92 17.88
CA GLN A 19 9.86 5.33 18.23
C GLN A 19 10.58 5.83 16.98
N PRO A 20 11.15 7.05 17.00
CA PRO A 20 11.90 7.59 15.87
C PRO A 20 13.11 6.72 15.52
N ARG A 21 13.38 6.53 14.24
CA ARG A 21 14.61 5.89 13.79
C ARG A 21 15.10 6.41 12.44
N PRO A 22 16.41 6.29 12.15
CA PRO A 22 16.95 6.53 10.82
C PRO A 22 16.55 5.38 9.86
N MET A 23 16.41 5.70 8.57
CA MET A 23 16.29 4.74 7.49
C MET A 23 16.82 5.30 6.17
N THR A 24 17.16 4.39 5.27
CA THR A 24 17.46 4.67 3.85
C THR A 24 16.68 3.68 2.99
N VAL A 25 16.45 4.03 1.74
CA VAL A 25 15.97 3.09 0.71
C VAL A 25 17.12 2.87 -0.26
N GLU A 26 17.63 1.64 -0.28
CA GLU A 26 18.77 1.29 -1.10
C GLU A 26 18.36 1.09 -2.57
N ALA A 27 19.20 1.56 -3.49
CA ALA A 27 18.93 1.51 -4.92
C ALA A 27 18.70 0.08 -5.43
N GLU A 28 19.51 -0.87 -4.98
CA GLU A 28 19.40 -2.28 -5.40
C GLU A 28 18.14 -2.95 -4.86
N GLU A 29 17.69 -2.58 -3.65
CA GLU A 29 16.44 -3.09 -3.09
C GLU A 29 15.23 -2.60 -3.89
N GLN A 30 15.15 -1.29 -4.17
CA GLN A 30 14.08 -0.74 -4.99
C GLN A 30 14.11 -1.33 -6.41
N LYS A 31 15.28 -1.40 -7.03
CA LYS A 31 15.46 -1.97 -8.37
C LYS A 31 14.91 -3.39 -8.45
N LYS A 32 15.33 -4.27 -7.54
CA LYS A 32 14.84 -5.64 -7.46
C LYS A 32 13.31 -5.72 -7.37
N LEU A 33 12.70 -4.90 -6.51
CA LEU A 33 11.25 -4.91 -6.34
C LEU A 33 10.50 -4.38 -7.56
N LEU A 34 11.06 -3.42 -8.29
CA LEU A 34 10.50 -2.90 -9.53
C LEU A 34 10.59 -3.94 -10.67
N GLU A 35 11.75 -4.58 -10.83
CA GLU A 35 11.94 -5.64 -11.83
C GLU A 35 11.00 -6.83 -11.61
N LEU A 36 10.72 -7.23 -10.35
CA LEU A 36 9.73 -8.25 -10.02
C LEU A 36 8.28 -7.84 -10.36
N CYS A 37 8.05 -6.56 -10.61
CA CYS A 37 6.77 -6.00 -11.06
C CYS A 37 6.73 -5.70 -12.57
N ASP A 38 7.73 -6.11 -13.35
CA ASP A 38 7.88 -5.73 -14.77
C ASP A 38 7.86 -4.19 -14.97
N ILE A 39 8.52 -3.48 -14.04
CA ILE A 39 8.67 -2.02 -14.07
C ILE A 39 10.15 -1.70 -14.28
N ASP A 40 10.45 -0.91 -15.33
CA ASP A 40 11.79 -0.39 -15.54
C ASP A 40 12.20 0.54 -14.38
N PRO A 41 13.27 0.24 -13.62
CA PRO A 41 13.69 1.07 -12.49
C PRO A 41 14.04 2.51 -12.87
N THR A 42 14.41 2.76 -14.12
CA THR A 42 14.76 4.11 -14.63
C THR A 42 13.58 5.08 -14.66
N VAL A 43 12.34 4.57 -14.59
CA VAL A 43 11.13 5.39 -14.53
C VAL A 43 11.18 6.42 -13.41
N PHE A 44 11.77 6.07 -12.26
CA PHE A 44 11.86 6.95 -11.10
C PHE A 44 13.06 7.90 -11.12
N LYS A 45 13.92 7.86 -12.16
CA LYS A 45 15.06 8.79 -12.37
C LYS A 45 15.96 8.95 -11.16
N GLY A 46 16.25 7.86 -10.45
CA GLY A 46 17.06 7.86 -9.23
C GLY A 46 16.34 8.32 -7.96
N SER A 47 15.03 8.56 -8.05
CA SER A 47 14.18 8.87 -6.89
C SER A 47 13.57 7.61 -6.29
N MET A 48 13.18 7.70 -5.02
CA MET A 48 12.43 6.64 -4.34
C MET A 48 11.00 6.55 -4.89
N ASP A 49 10.52 5.31 -5.10
CA ASP A 49 9.12 5.04 -5.47
C ASP A 49 8.19 5.29 -4.28
N PRO A 50 7.22 6.22 -4.38
CA PRO A 50 6.30 6.53 -3.28
C PRO A 50 5.47 5.32 -2.81
N ALA A 51 5.15 4.37 -3.69
CA ALA A 51 4.39 3.18 -3.32
C ALA A 51 5.14 2.27 -2.35
N GLY A 52 6.48 2.26 -2.37
CA GLY A 52 7.31 1.51 -1.44
C GLY A 52 7.04 1.86 0.01
N PHE A 53 6.70 3.12 0.28
CA PHE A 53 6.45 3.63 1.63
C PHE A 53 5.17 3.10 2.28
N ILE A 54 4.24 2.52 1.51
CA ILE A 54 3.08 1.79 2.07
C ILE A 54 3.56 0.58 2.87
N SER A 55 4.44 -0.23 2.30
CA SER A 55 4.99 -1.41 2.97
C SER A 55 5.93 -1.02 4.12
N LEU A 56 6.75 0.01 3.93
CA LEU A 56 7.63 0.55 4.97
C LEU A 56 6.83 1.05 6.19
N ALA A 57 5.72 1.77 5.97
CA ALA A 57 4.85 2.23 7.06
C ALA A 57 4.21 1.06 7.84
N ILE A 58 3.85 -0.04 7.16
CA ILE A 58 3.36 -1.26 7.82
C ILE A 58 4.48 -1.88 8.68
N GLN A 59 5.69 -1.97 8.14
CA GLN A 59 6.84 -2.50 8.86
C GLN A 59 7.17 -1.65 10.10
N GLU A 60 7.02 -0.32 10.02
CA GLU A 60 7.21 0.54 11.18
C GLU A 60 6.20 0.25 12.29
N GLY A 61 4.93 0.02 11.96
CA GLY A 61 3.95 -0.44 12.93
C GLY A 61 4.39 -1.76 13.61
N VAL A 62 4.84 -2.74 12.81
CA VAL A 62 5.34 -4.02 13.33
C VAL A 62 6.57 -3.85 14.23
N ARG A 63 7.53 -3.00 13.87
CA ARG A 63 8.70 -2.68 14.71
C ARG A 63 8.30 -2.05 16.03
N ASN A 64 7.23 -1.28 16.03
CA ASN A 64 6.63 -0.68 17.23
C ASN A 64 5.62 -1.60 17.91
N LYS A 65 5.73 -2.92 17.69
CA LYS A 65 4.90 -3.97 18.32
C LYS A 65 3.41 -3.90 17.99
N ILE A 66 3.01 -3.18 16.94
CA ILE A 66 1.62 -3.19 16.44
C ILE A 66 1.46 -4.38 15.49
N HIS A 67 0.59 -5.29 15.86
CA HIS A 67 0.37 -6.53 15.12
C HIS A 67 -0.31 -6.26 13.76
N ALA A 68 0.31 -6.68 12.66
CA ALA A 68 -0.21 -6.49 11.30
C ALA A 68 -0.85 -7.76 10.69
N ASN A 69 -0.54 -8.97 11.23
CA ASN A 69 -1.06 -10.21 10.68
C ASN A 69 -2.57 -10.31 10.81
N GLY A 70 -3.25 -10.74 9.74
CA GLY A 70 -4.70 -10.84 9.69
C GLY A 70 -5.43 -9.50 9.54
N THR A 71 -4.72 -8.37 9.45
CA THR A 71 -5.35 -7.09 9.14
C THR A 71 -5.57 -6.94 7.64
N VAL A 72 -6.71 -6.35 7.27
CA VAL A 72 -7.07 -6.03 5.88
C VAL A 72 -6.80 -4.56 5.62
N ASN A 73 -5.94 -4.28 4.64
CA ASN A 73 -5.69 -2.91 4.20
C ASN A 73 -6.91 -2.38 3.44
N MET A 74 -7.47 -1.26 3.87
CA MET A 74 -8.72 -0.72 3.31
C MET A 74 -8.46 0.55 2.50
N ILE A 75 -7.78 1.50 3.12
CA ILE A 75 -7.51 2.83 2.56
C ILE A 75 -6.08 3.19 2.88
N ASN A 76 -5.38 3.74 1.89
CA ASN A 76 -4.11 4.41 2.10
C ASN A 76 -4.21 5.83 1.53
N ARG A 77 -3.45 6.75 2.13
CA ARG A 77 -3.11 8.02 1.50
C ARG A 77 -1.60 8.14 1.47
N VAL A 78 -1.07 8.45 0.30
CA VAL A 78 0.35 8.70 0.09
C VAL A 78 0.50 10.14 -0.35
N ILE A 79 1.28 10.91 0.43
CA ILE A 79 1.59 12.31 0.14
C ILE A 79 3.10 12.43 -0.02
N GLN A 80 3.58 12.52 -1.25
CA GLN A 80 4.96 12.91 -1.54
C GLN A 80 5.03 14.44 -1.53
N HIS A 81 5.71 14.99 -0.54
CA HIS A 81 5.91 16.44 -0.38
C HIS A 81 7.06 16.97 -1.23
N ARG A 82 7.97 16.10 -1.60
CA ARG A 82 9.07 16.32 -2.55
C ARG A 82 9.60 14.98 -3.06
N GLN A 83 10.34 15.00 -4.14
CA GLN A 83 11.10 13.82 -4.53
C GLN A 83 12.18 13.51 -3.47
N MET A 84 12.41 12.23 -3.23
CA MET A 84 13.46 11.72 -2.35
C MET A 84 14.46 10.93 -3.20
N LYS A 85 15.75 11.17 -3.02
CA LYS A 85 16.80 10.43 -3.73
C LYS A 85 17.04 9.07 -3.08
N LEU A 86 17.30 8.06 -3.89
CA LEU A 86 17.78 6.76 -3.38
C LEU A 86 19.08 6.96 -2.57
N GLY A 87 19.18 6.27 -1.42
CA GLY A 87 20.27 6.45 -0.47
C GLY A 87 20.16 7.66 0.43
N GLU A 88 19.13 8.51 0.26
CA GLU A 88 18.90 9.65 1.15
C GLU A 88 18.57 9.15 2.57
N ALA A 89 19.24 9.73 3.57
CA ALA A 89 18.92 9.45 4.97
C ALA A 89 17.61 10.13 5.37
N LEU A 90 16.68 9.35 5.87
CA LEU A 90 15.39 9.79 6.38
C LEU A 90 15.26 9.44 7.86
N THR A 91 14.47 10.23 8.59
CA THR A 91 13.99 9.86 9.93
C THR A 91 12.53 9.44 9.83
N VAL A 92 12.23 8.25 10.32
CA VAL A 92 10.88 7.72 10.38
C VAL A 92 10.29 7.94 11.76
N THR A 93 9.07 8.45 11.78
CA THR A 93 8.20 8.57 12.96
C THR A 93 6.77 8.18 12.59
N GLY A 94 5.88 8.04 13.56
CA GLY A 94 4.49 7.74 13.27
C GLY A 94 3.61 7.76 14.50
N GLU A 95 2.29 7.66 14.25
CA GLU A 95 1.29 7.67 15.31
C GLU A 95 0.04 6.90 14.89
N ILE A 96 -0.63 6.26 15.87
CA ILE A 96 -2.00 5.75 15.71
C ILE A 96 -2.95 6.93 15.95
N LEU A 97 -3.54 7.43 14.88
CA LEU A 97 -4.42 8.60 14.92
C LEU A 97 -5.80 8.29 15.47
N LYS A 98 -6.32 7.07 15.19
CA LYS A 98 -7.67 6.69 15.54
C LYS A 98 -7.81 5.17 15.66
N VAL A 99 -8.67 4.73 16.57
CA VAL A 99 -9.12 3.33 16.67
C VAL A 99 -10.63 3.32 16.86
N GLU A 100 -11.34 2.55 16.04
CA GLU A 100 -12.80 2.51 16.02
C GLU A 100 -13.32 1.08 15.99
N GLU A 101 -14.31 0.79 16.84
CA GLU A 101 -15.07 -0.46 16.73
C GLU A 101 -16.04 -0.36 15.55
N VAL A 102 -16.07 -1.38 14.73
CA VAL A 102 -16.96 -1.50 13.57
C VAL A 102 -17.67 -2.86 13.59
N PRO A 103 -18.76 -3.05 12.83
CA PRO A 103 -19.48 -4.32 12.85
C PRO A 103 -18.63 -5.57 12.63
N ARG A 104 -17.59 -5.50 11.79
CA ARG A 104 -16.71 -6.65 11.47
C ARG A 104 -15.49 -6.78 12.38
N GLY A 105 -15.24 -5.85 13.28
CA GLY A 105 -14.03 -5.84 14.11
C GLY A 105 -13.61 -4.44 14.51
N ARG A 106 -12.33 -4.14 14.36
CA ARG A 106 -11.74 -2.86 14.75
C ARG A 106 -10.96 -2.26 13.58
N VAL A 107 -11.19 -0.97 13.30
CA VAL A 107 -10.42 -0.20 12.33
C VAL A 107 -9.42 0.67 13.07
N SER A 108 -8.15 0.58 12.69
CA SER A 108 -7.09 1.48 13.16
C SER A 108 -6.59 2.33 12.00
N THR A 109 -6.45 3.65 12.25
CA THR A 109 -5.83 4.60 11.33
C THR A 109 -4.48 5.02 11.89
N SER A 110 -3.42 4.76 11.16
CA SER A 110 -2.07 5.19 11.48
C SER A 110 -1.53 6.15 10.44
N GLU A 111 -0.61 7.01 10.86
CA GLU A 111 0.15 7.87 9.97
C GLU A 111 1.64 7.71 10.27
N THR A 112 2.45 7.62 9.21
CA THR A 112 3.90 7.49 9.27
C THR A 112 4.52 8.60 8.46
N TRP A 113 5.45 9.32 9.05
CA TRP A 113 6.18 10.42 8.43
C TRP A 113 7.63 10.00 8.17
N PHE A 114 8.07 10.21 6.94
CA PHE A 114 9.44 10.00 6.50
C PHE A 114 10.04 11.39 6.24
N SER A 115 10.86 11.87 7.18
CA SER A 115 11.35 13.24 7.20
C SER A 115 12.80 13.30 6.73
N GLY A 116 13.14 14.33 5.95
CA GLY A 116 14.51 14.61 5.55
C GLY A 116 15.34 15.23 6.67
N ALA A 117 16.58 15.59 6.37
CA ALA A 117 17.51 16.21 7.32
C ALA A 117 17.03 17.56 7.89
N ASP A 118 16.12 18.24 7.19
CA ASP A 118 15.47 19.48 7.61
C ASP A 118 14.33 19.27 8.64
N GLY A 119 14.06 18.02 9.00
CA GLY A 119 13.00 17.63 9.91
C GLY A 119 11.59 17.71 9.33
N LYS A 120 11.43 18.14 8.07
CA LYS A 120 10.11 18.18 7.40
C LYS A 120 9.80 16.86 6.75
N PRO A 121 8.53 16.43 6.75
CA PRO A 121 8.12 15.26 6.00
C PRO A 121 8.44 15.39 4.51
N ALA A 122 9.19 14.43 3.98
CA ALA A 122 9.39 14.26 2.55
C ALA A 122 8.27 13.39 1.95
N LEU A 123 7.78 12.44 2.77
CA LEU A 123 6.62 11.62 2.44
C LEU A 123 5.81 11.33 3.71
N THR A 124 4.49 11.36 3.56
CA THR A 124 3.51 10.92 4.57
C THR A 124 2.72 9.74 4.03
N SER A 125 2.65 8.66 4.81
CA SER A 125 1.81 7.49 4.53
C SER A 125 0.77 7.32 5.61
N ARG A 126 -0.51 7.52 5.28
CA ARG A 126 -1.65 7.26 6.17
C ARG A 126 -2.33 5.97 5.74
N ARG A 127 -2.70 5.15 6.71
CA ARG A 127 -3.31 3.84 6.48
C ARG A 127 -4.48 3.62 7.42
N ALA A 128 -5.64 3.22 6.86
CA ALA A 128 -6.74 2.64 7.61
C ALA A 128 -6.81 1.13 7.33
N SER A 129 -6.78 0.32 8.39
CA SER A 129 -6.83 -1.14 8.29
C SER A 129 -7.85 -1.74 9.24
N LEU A 130 -8.57 -2.74 8.76
CA LEU A 130 -9.51 -3.52 9.54
C LEU A 130 -8.81 -4.75 10.12
N ARG A 131 -8.91 -4.94 11.43
CA ARG A 131 -8.67 -6.21 12.11
C ARG A 131 -10.01 -6.90 12.31
N PRO A 132 -10.32 -7.97 11.54
CA PRO A 132 -11.57 -8.69 11.69
C PRO A 132 -11.63 -9.38 13.07
N ASP A 133 -12.82 -9.37 13.67
CA ASP A 133 -13.11 -10.13 14.88
C ASP A 133 -13.69 -11.49 14.49
N ALA A 134 -13.03 -12.58 14.91
CA ALA A 134 -13.47 -13.93 14.61
C ALA A 134 -14.88 -14.24 15.16
N ALA A 135 -15.28 -13.59 16.27
CA ALA A 135 -16.61 -13.73 16.83
C ALA A 135 -17.70 -13.04 16.00
N LYS A 136 -17.32 -12.13 15.09
CA LYS A 136 -18.20 -11.37 14.22
C LYS A 136 -18.19 -11.85 12.77
N VAL A 137 -17.78 -13.10 12.53
CA VAL A 137 -17.76 -13.72 11.19
C VAL A 137 -19.18 -13.72 10.59
N GLY A 138 -19.30 -13.27 9.33
CA GLY A 138 -20.60 -13.13 8.64
C GLY A 138 -21.26 -11.76 8.81
N THR A 139 -20.83 -10.94 9.76
CA THR A 139 -21.31 -9.55 9.89
C THR A 139 -20.78 -8.70 8.74
N ARG A 140 -21.63 -7.91 8.11
CA ARG A 140 -21.24 -6.97 7.05
C ARG A 140 -20.97 -5.60 7.62
N GLY A 141 -20.01 -4.87 7.02
CA GLY A 141 -19.68 -3.49 7.34
C GLY A 141 -18.37 -3.32 8.10
N ALA A 142 -17.48 -2.54 7.52
CA ALA A 142 -16.19 -2.15 8.10
C ALA A 142 -16.17 -0.63 8.42
N GLY A 143 -17.31 -0.10 8.87
CA GLY A 143 -17.55 1.31 9.03
C GLY A 143 -18.20 1.93 7.78
N GLU A 144 -18.12 3.25 7.67
CA GLU A 144 -18.61 3.99 6.51
C GLU A 144 -17.91 3.52 5.23
N LYS A 145 -18.71 3.23 4.21
CA LYS A 145 -18.17 2.78 2.92
C LYS A 145 -17.60 3.98 2.18
N PRO A 146 -16.29 3.99 1.85
CA PRO A 146 -15.70 5.09 1.09
C PRO A 146 -16.39 5.30 -0.24
N GLN A 147 -16.58 6.56 -0.63
CA GLN A 147 -17.13 6.93 -1.93
C GLN A 147 -16.31 6.28 -3.05
N VAL A 148 -16.99 5.78 -4.08
CA VAL A 148 -16.37 5.27 -5.29
C VAL A 148 -15.70 6.42 -6.02
N VAL A 149 -14.45 6.24 -6.45
CA VAL A 149 -13.69 7.24 -7.21
C VAL A 149 -13.91 7.04 -8.71
N ILE A 150 -13.86 5.78 -9.15
CA ILE A 150 -14.08 5.39 -10.56
C ILE A 150 -15.46 4.73 -10.63
N GLU A 151 -16.47 5.49 -11.08
CA GLU A 151 -17.85 5.00 -11.18
C GLU A 151 -18.05 4.09 -12.39
N ASP A 152 -17.48 4.47 -13.53
CA ASP A 152 -17.62 3.75 -14.79
C ASP A 152 -16.24 3.45 -15.43
N PRO A 153 -15.72 2.23 -15.27
CA PRO A 153 -14.43 1.85 -15.85
C PRO A 153 -14.40 1.89 -17.40
N SER A 154 -15.56 1.82 -18.07
CA SER A 154 -15.60 1.85 -19.53
C SER A 154 -15.20 3.20 -20.13
N ARG A 155 -15.24 4.26 -19.34
CA ARG A 155 -14.86 5.62 -19.74
C ARG A 155 -13.38 5.94 -19.52
N LEU A 156 -12.64 5.02 -18.88
CA LEU A 156 -11.24 5.23 -18.59
C LEU A 156 -10.34 4.97 -19.81
N LYS A 157 -9.26 5.73 -19.88
CA LYS A 157 -8.19 5.51 -20.85
C LYS A 157 -7.24 4.41 -20.36
N THR A 158 -7.00 3.41 -21.18
CA THR A 158 -6.02 2.36 -20.93
C THR A 158 -4.60 2.91 -21.05
N ILE A 159 -3.74 2.60 -20.09
CA ILE A 159 -2.33 3.00 -20.07
C ILE A 159 -1.42 1.80 -20.32
N LYS A 160 -1.43 0.81 -19.43
CA LYS A 160 -0.57 -0.39 -19.53
C LYS A 160 -1.21 -1.56 -18.81
N SER A 161 -1.02 -2.77 -19.34
CA SER A 161 -1.38 -4.02 -18.67
C SER A 161 -0.16 -4.68 -18.05
N TYR A 162 -0.36 -5.31 -16.90
CA TYR A 162 0.62 -6.08 -16.15
C TYR A 162 0.09 -7.48 -15.91
N THR A 163 0.93 -8.50 -16.12
CA THR A 163 0.58 -9.90 -15.84
C THR A 163 1.38 -10.37 -14.64
N LEU A 164 0.66 -10.84 -13.63
CA LEU A 164 1.25 -11.39 -12.42
C LEU A 164 1.58 -12.87 -12.61
N THR A 165 2.64 -13.31 -11.94
CA THR A 165 2.97 -14.73 -11.84
C THR A 165 3.13 -15.14 -10.38
N PRO A 166 2.78 -16.38 -10.01
CA PRO A 166 2.97 -16.89 -8.66
C PRO A 166 4.39 -16.72 -8.15
N GLU A 167 5.39 -16.97 -9.00
CA GLU A 167 6.81 -16.85 -8.69
C GLU A 167 7.19 -15.40 -8.42
N GLY A 168 6.75 -14.47 -9.28
CA GLY A 168 7.02 -13.04 -9.14
C GLY A 168 6.40 -12.45 -7.87
N VAL A 169 5.14 -12.77 -7.59
CA VAL A 169 4.44 -12.31 -6.37
C VAL A 169 5.09 -12.87 -5.11
N LYS A 170 5.45 -14.16 -5.10
CA LYS A 170 6.16 -14.78 -3.98
C LYS A 170 7.53 -14.14 -3.75
N ALA A 171 8.30 -13.90 -4.81
CA ALA A 171 9.62 -13.26 -4.72
C ALA A 171 9.53 -11.81 -4.24
N TYR A 172 8.50 -11.08 -4.66
CA TYR A 172 8.22 -9.70 -4.23
C TYR A 172 7.87 -9.61 -2.74
N THR A 173 6.98 -10.49 -2.28
CA THR A 173 6.45 -10.43 -0.90
C THR A 173 7.45 -10.93 0.13
N GLY A 174 8.30 -11.88 -0.24
CA GLY A 174 9.17 -12.58 0.71
C GLY A 174 8.36 -13.42 1.72
N PRO A 175 8.95 -13.80 2.86
CA PRO A 175 8.36 -14.76 3.79
C PRO A 175 7.41 -14.13 4.84
N HIS A 176 7.06 -12.85 4.72
CA HIS A 176 6.47 -12.11 5.84
C HIS A 176 4.98 -12.37 6.07
N ASN A 177 4.18 -12.58 5.03
CA ASN A 177 2.74 -12.79 5.17
C ASN A 177 2.28 -13.93 4.24
N PRO A 178 1.96 -15.11 4.80
CA PRO A 178 1.63 -16.31 4.02
C PRO A 178 0.47 -16.15 3.03
N ILE A 179 -0.45 -15.22 3.28
CA ILE A 179 -1.61 -14.96 2.39
C ILE A 179 -1.19 -14.57 0.96
N HIS A 180 0.06 -14.12 0.78
CA HIS A 180 0.58 -13.67 -0.51
C HIS A 180 1.34 -14.76 -1.28
N PHE A 181 1.68 -15.91 -0.65
CA PHE A 181 2.51 -16.95 -1.29
C PHE A 181 2.12 -18.40 -0.94
N ASP A 182 1.29 -18.61 0.07
CA ASP A 182 0.83 -19.94 0.49
C ASP A 182 -0.65 -20.11 0.13
N PRO A 183 -1.00 -21.02 -0.82
CA PRO A 183 -2.38 -21.29 -1.20
C PRO A 183 -3.29 -21.71 -0.04
N GLU A 184 -2.77 -22.49 0.90
CA GLU A 184 -3.57 -22.95 2.05
C GLU A 184 -3.83 -21.79 3.02
N ALA A 185 -2.87 -20.90 3.22
CA ALA A 185 -3.08 -19.70 4.01
C ALA A 185 -4.10 -18.76 3.36
N ALA A 186 -4.02 -18.58 2.04
CA ALA A 186 -4.97 -17.79 1.27
C ALA A 186 -6.40 -18.38 1.37
N LYS A 187 -6.54 -19.69 1.23
CA LYS A 187 -7.82 -20.40 1.36
C LYS A 187 -8.42 -20.25 2.76
N ARG A 188 -7.62 -20.39 3.81
CA ARG A 188 -8.07 -20.10 5.18
C ARG A 188 -8.53 -18.65 5.37
N GLY A 189 -7.91 -17.72 4.63
CA GLY A 189 -8.33 -16.31 4.55
C GLY A 189 -9.58 -16.04 3.71
N GLY A 190 -10.19 -17.08 3.09
CA GLY A 190 -11.37 -16.95 2.24
C GLY A 190 -11.08 -16.53 0.79
N PHE A 191 -9.83 -16.65 0.33
CA PHE A 191 -9.42 -16.31 -1.03
C PHE A 191 -9.27 -17.57 -1.90
N ARG A 192 -9.51 -17.44 -3.22
CA ARG A 192 -9.33 -18.55 -4.17
C ARG A 192 -7.87 -18.97 -4.36
N ALA A 193 -6.96 -18.04 -4.18
CA ALA A 193 -5.52 -18.19 -4.37
C ALA A 193 -4.80 -17.06 -3.61
N PRO A 194 -3.46 -17.10 -3.46
CA PRO A 194 -2.68 -16.00 -2.92
C PRO A 194 -2.98 -14.67 -3.65
N ILE A 195 -3.00 -13.60 -2.88
CA ILE A 195 -3.27 -12.23 -3.36
C ILE A 195 -2.01 -11.38 -3.31
N ILE A 196 -1.90 -10.36 -4.16
CA ILE A 196 -0.82 -9.39 -4.06
C ILE A 196 -0.99 -8.49 -2.83
N GLY A 197 0.11 -7.97 -2.30
CA GLY A 197 0.08 -6.89 -1.31
C GLY A 197 -0.43 -5.58 -1.93
N GLY A 198 -1.18 -4.79 -1.16
CA GLY A 198 -1.70 -3.51 -1.64
C GLY A 198 -0.61 -2.58 -2.17
N GLY A 199 0.56 -2.52 -1.51
CA GLY A 199 1.72 -1.74 -1.98
C GLY A 199 2.25 -2.19 -3.34
N GLN A 200 2.20 -3.49 -3.66
CA GLN A 200 2.57 -4.00 -4.98
C GLN A 200 1.62 -3.47 -6.06
N GLY A 201 0.31 -3.50 -5.81
CA GLY A 201 -0.67 -2.95 -6.75
C GLY A 201 -0.51 -1.44 -6.96
N VAL A 202 -0.24 -0.69 -5.90
CA VAL A 202 -0.01 0.77 -6.00
C VAL A 202 1.27 1.09 -6.78
N ARG A 203 2.28 0.23 -6.75
CA ARG A 203 3.52 0.41 -7.51
C ARG A 203 3.29 0.48 -9.03
N PHE A 204 2.32 -0.27 -9.55
CA PHE A 204 1.91 -0.14 -10.96
C PHE A 204 1.33 1.25 -11.26
N LEU A 205 0.57 1.82 -10.31
CA LEU A 205 -0.03 3.15 -10.47
C LEU A 205 1.04 4.24 -10.42
N THR A 206 1.93 4.21 -9.42
CA THR A 206 3.00 5.22 -9.28
C THR A 206 3.99 5.17 -10.42
N ALA A 207 4.32 3.99 -10.95
CA ALA A 207 5.19 3.86 -12.11
C ALA A 207 4.63 4.57 -13.35
N GLU A 208 3.34 4.42 -13.64
CA GLU A 208 2.73 5.10 -14.78
C GLU A 208 2.57 6.61 -14.52
N ILE A 209 2.29 7.04 -13.29
CA ILE A 209 2.29 8.47 -12.94
C ILE A 209 3.68 9.07 -13.17
N TRP A 210 4.73 8.42 -12.67
CA TRP A 210 6.10 8.92 -12.80
C TRP A 210 6.57 8.96 -14.25
N LYS A 211 6.23 7.96 -15.04
CA LYS A 211 6.55 7.90 -16.46
C LYS A 211 5.97 9.07 -17.25
N HIS A 212 4.74 9.48 -16.90
CA HIS A 212 4.04 10.53 -17.63
C HIS A 212 4.33 11.94 -17.08
N PHE A 213 4.51 12.09 -15.77
CA PHE A 213 4.56 13.42 -15.13
C PHE A 213 5.86 13.70 -14.39
N ASN A 214 6.58 12.68 -13.90
CA ASN A 214 7.77 12.85 -13.05
C ASN A 214 7.54 13.85 -11.91
N PRO A 215 6.53 13.65 -11.05
CA PRO A 215 6.00 14.66 -10.17
C PRO A 215 6.97 15.03 -9.03
N GLN A 216 7.05 16.31 -8.70
CA GLN A 216 7.68 16.79 -7.46
C GLN A 216 6.74 16.56 -6.27
N LEU A 217 5.45 16.82 -6.47
CA LEU A 217 4.40 16.66 -5.49
C LEU A 217 3.38 15.62 -5.98
N LEU A 218 3.01 14.68 -5.10
CA LEU A 218 1.97 13.69 -5.39
C LEU A 218 1.15 13.45 -4.12
N ASP A 219 -0.17 13.62 -4.21
CA ASP A 219 -1.09 13.28 -3.13
C ASP A 219 -2.21 12.40 -3.70
N MET A 220 -2.34 11.18 -3.15
CA MET A 220 -3.32 10.19 -3.60
C MET A 220 -4.05 9.55 -2.43
N ASP A 221 -5.39 9.51 -2.50
CA ASP A 221 -6.21 8.63 -1.68
C ASP A 221 -6.45 7.31 -2.43
N ILE A 222 -6.05 6.20 -1.84
CA ILE A 222 -6.01 4.87 -2.46
C ILE A 222 -7.00 3.95 -1.76
N TYR A 223 -7.85 3.27 -2.54
CA TYR A 223 -8.90 2.38 -2.05
C TYR A 223 -8.74 0.98 -2.62
N PHE A 224 -8.68 -0.02 -1.75
CA PHE A 224 -8.60 -1.43 -2.14
C PHE A 224 -10.01 -2.01 -2.17
N ARG A 225 -10.55 -2.21 -3.36
CA ARG A 225 -11.95 -2.61 -3.59
C ARG A 225 -12.15 -4.11 -3.69
N ARG A 226 -11.19 -4.80 -4.34
CA ARG A 226 -11.24 -6.24 -4.60
C ARG A 226 -9.84 -6.83 -4.53
N PRO A 227 -9.68 -8.11 -4.11
CA PRO A 227 -8.39 -8.77 -4.16
C PRO A 227 -7.92 -8.91 -5.61
N ILE A 228 -6.60 -8.79 -5.80
CA ILE A 228 -5.90 -9.13 -7.03
C ILE A 228 -5.10 -10.38 -6.72
N PHE A 229 -5.26 -11.43 -7.51
CA PHE A 229 -4.61 -12.70 -7.28
C PHE A 229 -3.25 -12.77 -8.00
N TRP A 230 -2.39 -13.62 -7.54
CA TRP A 230 -1.01 -13.78 -8.02
C TRP A 230 -0.87 -14.25 -9.48
N ASP A 231 -1.97 -14.73 -10.07
CA ASP A 231 -2.12 -15.23 -11.44
C ASP A 231 -3.02 -14.33 -12.32
N ASP A 232 -3.33 -13.13 -11.83
CA ASP A 232 -4.18 -12.19 -12.56
C ASP A 232 -3.38 -11.34 -13.56
N SER A 233 -4.06 -10.88 -14.61
CA SER A 233 -3.63 -9.73 -15.41
C SER A 233 -4.48 -8.53 -15.03
N VAL A 234 -3.85 -7.38 -14.83
CA VAL A 234 -4.51 -6.13 -14.48
C VAL A 234 -4.09 -5.02 -15.41
N THR A 235 -4.99 -4.11 -15.69
CA THR A 235 -4.72 -2.95 -16.55
C THR A 235 -4.77 -1.68 -15.74
N VAL A 236 -3.71 -0.87 -15.81
CA VAL A 236 -3.71 0.51 -15.33
C VAL A 236 -4.55 1.34 -16.28
N MET A 237 -5.57 1.97 -15.73
CA MET A 237 -6.47 2.85 -16.45
C MET A 237 -6.64 4.18 -15.70
N VAL A 238 -6.88 5.27 -16.42
CA VAL A 238 -6.96 6.63 -15.87
C VAL A 238 -8.24 7.34 -16.29
N ASP A 239 -8.79 8.13 -15.36
CA ASP A 239 -9.76 9.20 -15.67
C ASP A 239 -8.97 10.47 -15.98
N GLU A 240 -8.91 10.81 -17.25
CA GLU A 240 -8.24 12.00 -17.76
C GLU A 240 -9.27 13.04 -18.18
N GLN A 241 -9.18 14.22 -17.58
CA GLN A 241 -10.03 15.36 -17.88
C GLN A 241 -9.16 16.58 -18.20
N ASP A 242 -9.31 17.13 -19.39
CA ASP A 242 -8.51 18.28 -19.89
C ASP A 242 -6.99 18.07 -19.77
N GLY A 243 -6.52 16.85 -20.07
CA GLY A 243 -5.11 16.47 -19.98
C GLY A 243 -4.59 16.24 -18.55
N VAL A 244 -5.45 16.28 -17.55
CA VAL A 244 -5.12 16.05 -16.13
C VAL A 244 -5.71 14.73 -15.65
N TRP A 245 -4.89 13.89 -15.05
CA TRP A 245 -5.36 12.67 -14.41
C TRP A 245 -6.04 12.98 -13.08
N LYS A 246 -7.32 12.70 -12.97
CA LYS A 246 -8.13 12.88 -11.75
C LYS A 246 -8.17 11.61 -10.89
N ALA A 247 -8.16 10.47 -11.57
CA ALA A 247 -8.12 9.16 -10.92
C ALA A 247 -7.31 8.18 -11.76
N ILE A 248 -6.77 7.17 -11.07
CA ILE A 248 -6.05 6.06 -11.68
C ILE A 248 -6.45 4.77 -10.97
N GLY A 249 -6.53 3.66 -11.69
CA GLY A 249 -6.93 2.40 -11.07
C GLY A 249 -6.37 1.17 -11.76
N LEU A 250 -6.42 0.04 -11.04
CA LEU A 250 -6.20 -1.30 -11.58
C LEU A 250 -7.56 -1.91 -11.90
N VAL A 251 -7.76 -2.20 -13.17
CA VAL A 251 -8.99 -2.77 -13.70
C VAL A 251 -8.73 -4.18 -14.21
N LYS A 252 -9.62 -5.11 -13.90
CA LYS A 252 -9.63 -6.47 -14.41
C LYS A 252 -11.07 -6.88 -14.74
N ASP A 253 -11.30 -7.47 -15.89
CA ASP A 253 -12.62 -7.96 -16.34
C ASP A 253 -13.72 -6.87 -16.19
N GLY A 254 -13.39 -5.63 -16.58
CA GLY A 254 -14.29 -4.48 -16.48
C GLY A 254 -14.60 -4.04 -15.03
N LYS A 255 -13.89 -4.54 -14.03
CA LYS A 255 -14.09 -4.19 -12.61
C LYS A 255 -12.88 -3.53 -12.01
N VAL A 256 -13.10 -2.48 -11.23
CA VAL A 256 -12.04 -1.80 -10.47
C VAL A 256 -11.66 -2.65 -9.27
N HIS A 257 -10.37 -2.96 -9.15
CA HIS A 257 -9.79 -3.71 -8.02
C HIS A 257 -9.07 -2.80 -7.02
N THR A 258 -8.30 -1.84 -7.53
CA THR A 258 -7.69 -0.76 -6.75
C THR A 258 -7.96 0.55 -7.48
N GLU A 259 -8.33 1.58 -6.77
CA GLU A 259 -8.50 2.91 -7.33
C GLU A 259 -7.81 3.95 -6.46
N ALA A 260 -7.33 5.01 -7.10
CA ALA A 260 -6.76 6.15 -6.42
C ALA A 260 -7.34 7.45 -6.98
N ARG A 261 -7.78 8.34 -6.06
CA ARG A 261 -8.05 9.74 -6.37
C ARG A 261 -6.72 10.49 -6.33
N ILE A 262 -6.44 11.26 -7.35
CA ILE A 262 -5.27 12.13 -7.41
C ILE A 262 -5.71 13.51 -6.92
N ASN A 263 -5.30 13.85 -5.70
CA ASN A 263 -5.64 15.14 -5.08
C ASN A 263 -4.68 16.24 -5.52
N GLN A 264 -3.40 15.88 -5.74
CA GLN A 264 -2.36 16.79 -6.23
C GLN A 264 -1.36 16.02 -7.10
N LEU A 265 -0.95 16.64 -8.19
CA LEU A 265 0.07 16.15 -9.10
C LEU A 265 0.78 17.35 -9.72
N ALA A 266 2.06 17.61 -9.34
CA ALA A 266 2.84 18.75 -9.81
C ALA A 266 4.34 18.45 -9.90
#